data_0e119e7c3e9b3a7518e61011b3cefda9
#
_entry.id   0e119e7c3e9b3a7518e61011b3cefda9
#
_cell.length_a   1.000
_cell.length_b   1.000
_cell.length_c   1.000
_cell.angle_alpha   90.00
_cell.angle_beta   90.00
_cell.angle_gamma   90.00
#
_symmetry.space_group_name_H-M   'P 1'
#
loop_
_entity.id
_entity.type
_entity.pdbx_description
1 polymer ?
#
loop_
_entity_poly.entity_id
_entity_poly.type
_entity_poly.pdbx_seq_one_letter_code
_entity_poly.pdbx_strand_id
1 'polypeptide(L)'
;VDNWQVTVRSRVPPHEADDWHSLAAAMGVDGDRLAATIAAFNAACPASDGFDPLRPDGLATRGLSPAKSHWARPLLRPPFRAWPMICSNCFTFGGLKIDNQARVINTEGDVMPGLYAAGEVAGLYYRTYTGATSVMRGAVTGRLAGADAARRRNTA
;
A
#
# COMPACT_ATOMS: atom_id res chain seq x y z
N VAL A 1 -4.26 -8.94 18.57
CA VAL A 1 -5.51 -8.86 17.79
C VAL A 1 -5.70 -10.22 17.16
N ASP A 2 -6.62 -11.04 17.70
CA ASP A 2 -6.80 -12.45 17.34
C ASP A 2 -7.31 -12.67 15.90
N ASN A 3 -7.71 -11.61 15.22
CA ASN A 3 -8.28 -11.66 13.87
C ASN A 3 -7.38 -11.12 12.76
N TRP A 4 -6.11 -10.84 13.02
CA TRP A 4 -5.23 -10.31 11.99
C TRP A 4 -5.02 -11.29 10.81
N GLN A 5 -5.12 -12.59 11.05
CA GLN A 5 -5.07 -13.63 10.01
C GLN A 5 -6.18 -13.48 8.96
N VAL A 6 -7.29 -12.86 9.33
CA VAL A 6 -8.41 -12.61 8.40
C VAL A 6 -8.10 -11.45 7.45
N THR A 7 -7.20 -10.54 7.86
CA THR A 7 -6.83 -9.36 7.07
C THR A 7 -5.69 -9.62 6.10
N VAL A 8 -4.80 -10.58 6.39
CA VAL A 8 -3.73 -11.00 5.46
C VAL A 8 -4.26 -12.14 4.59
N ARG A 9 -4.81 -11.79 3.44
CA ARG A 9 -5.28 -12.76 2.45
C ARG A 9 -4.15 -13.15 1.52
N SER A 10 -3.50 -14.27 1.79
CA SER A 10 -2.54 -14.88 0.88
C SER A 10 -3.12 -16.16 0.28
N ARG A 11 -2.82 -16.42 -1.00
CA ARG A 11 -3.13 -17.71 -1.63
C ARG A 11 -2.18 -18.81 -1.20
N VAL A 12 -1.03 -18.42 -0.70
CA VAL A 12 0.01 -19.31 -0.21
C VAL A 12 0.05 -19.20 1.30
N PRO A 13 -0.01 -20.32 2.05
CA PRO A 13 0.12 -20.30 3.50
C PRO A 13 1.49 -19.73 3.91
N PRO A 14 1.63 -19.16 5.10
CA PRO A 14 2.92 -18.73 5.60
C PRO A 14 3.81 -19.96 5.86
N HIS A 15 5.12 -19.77 5.75
CA HIS A 15 6.08 -20.65 6.39
C HIS A 15 6.00 -20.42 7.90
N GLU A 16 6.03 -21.49 8.68
CA GLU A 16 5.92 -21.42 10.13
C GLU A 16 7.02 -22.28 10.77
N ALA A 17 7.69 -21.76 11.80
CA ALA A 17 8.70 -22.48 12.58
C ALA A 17 8.86 -21.89 13.97
N ASP A 18 9.45 -22.68 14.87
CA ASP A 18 9.68 -22.26 16.25
C ASP A 18 11.05 -21.57 16.46
N ASP A 19 11.92 -21.63 15.46
CA ASP A 19 13.22 -20.94 15.47
C ASP A 19 13.53 -20.31 14.11
N TRP A 20 14.52 -19.39 14.09
CA TRP A 20 14.85 -18.60 12.90
C TRP A 20 15.56 -19.41 11.82
N HIS A 21 16.37 -20.41 12.15
CA HIS A 21 17.07 -21.22 11.17
C HIS A 21 16.12 -22.17 10.45
N SER A 22 15.21 -22.79 11.17
CA SER A 22 14.13 -23.60 10.59
C SER A 22 13.22 -22.77 9.69
N LEU A 23 12.86 -21.54 10.12
CA LEU A 23 12.09 -20.63 9.30
C LEU A 23 12.85 -20.21 8.04
N ALA A 24 14.13 -19.87 8.14
CA ALA A 24 14.98 -19.52 7.03
C ALA A 24 15.11 -20.67 6.01
N ALA A 25 15.28 -21.90 6.49
CA ALA A 25 15.30 -23.09 5.64
C ALA A 25 14.01 -23.26 4.86
N ALA A 26 12.85 -23.08 5.51
CA ALA A 26 11.53 -23.14 4.87
C ALA A 26 11.34 -22.02 3.83
N MET A 27 11.94 -20.85 4.04
CA MET A 27 11.90 -19.70 3.11
C MET A 27 12.93 -19.81 1.98
N GLY A 28 13.92 -20.71 2.09
CA GLY A 28 15.05 -20.82 1.15
C GLY A 28 16.05 -19.66 1.26
N VAL A 29 16.26 -19.11 2.46
CA VAL A 29 17.20 -18.01 2.73
C VAL A 29 18.25 -18.43 3.76
N ASP A 30 19.32 -17.64 3.85
CA ASP A 30 20.41 -17.87 4.80
C ASP A 30 19.96 -17.68 6.25
N GLY A 31 20.14 -18.71 7.09
CA GLY A 31 19.68 -18.75 8.48
C GLY A 31 20.42 -17.77 9.39
N ASP A 32 21.73 -17.67 9.26
CA ASP A 32 22.55 -16.78 10.09
C ASP A 32 22.22 -15.31 9.77
N ARG A 33 22.04 -15.02 8.49
CA ARG A 33 21.64 -13.67 8.05
C ARG A 33 20.25 -13.29 8.51
N LEU A 34 19.28 -14.22 8.48
CA LEU A 34 17.94 -13.98 9.01
C LEU A 34 18.02 -13.75 10.52
N ALA A 35 18.69 -14.61 11.27
CA ALA A 35 18.84 -14.50 12.71
C ALA A 35 19.50 -13.16 13.11
N ALA A 36 20.57 -12.76 12.43
CA ALA A 36 21.24 -11.48 12.68
C ALA A 36 20.31 -10.27 12.39
N THR A 37 19.52 -10.35 11.31
CA THR A 37 18.55 -9.31 10.94
C THR A 37 17.47 -9.16 12.03
N ILE A 38 16.92 -10.27 12.50
CA ILE A 38 15.90 -10.26 13.56
C ILE A 38 16.49 -9.78 14.90
N ALA A 39 17.71 -10.19 15.25
CA ALA A 39 18.39 -9.72 16.46
C ALA A 39 18.59 -8.19 16.41
N ALA A 40 19.07 -7.65 15.30
CA ALA A 40 19.21 -6.21 15.11
C ALA A 40 17.87 -5.47 15.21
N PHE A 41 16.81 -6.01 14.60
CA PHE A 41 15.46 -5.44 14.71
C PHE A 41 14.96 -5.46 16.16
N ASN A 42 15.09 -6.59 16.85
CA ASN A 42 14.64 -6.73 18.24
C ASN A 42 15.38 -5.75 19.17
N ALA A 43 16.69 -5.58 18.97
CA ALA A 43 17.51 -4.63 19.74
C ALA A 43 17.13 -3.17 19.46
N ALA A 44 16.64 -2.87 18.26
CA ALA A 44 16.22 -1.53 17.85
C ALA A 44 14.80 -1.16 18.35
N CYS A 45 14.00 -2.14 18.77
CA CYS A 45 12.66 -1.89 19.29
C CYS A 45 12.70 -1.20 20.66
N PRO A 46 11.80 -0.23 20.94
CA PRO A 46 11.72 0.40 22.25
C PRO A 46 11.20 -0.58 23.29
N ALA A 47 11.74 -0.49 24.50
CA ALA A 47 11.18 -1.16 25.68
C ALA A 47 9.94 -0.36 26.13
N SER A 48 8.76 -0.72 25.64
CA SER A 48 7.52 -0.02 25.99
C SER A 48 6.31 -0.94 25.83
N ASP A 49 5.37 -0.84 26.76
CA ASP A 49 4.08 -1.52 26.75
C ASP A 49 2.98 -0.69 26.06
N GLY A 50 3.32 0.48 25.49
CA GLY A 50 2.39 1.42 24.88
C GLY A 50 1.90 1.04 23.48
N PHE A 51 1.88 -0.26 23.12
CA PHE A 51 1.40 -0.71 21.82
C PHE A 51 -0.10 -0.45 21.65
N ASP A 52 -0.46 0.32 20.64
CA ASP A 52 -1.85 0.54 20.22
C ASP A 52 -2.01 0.15 18.74
N PRO A 53 -2.72 -0.94 18.41
CA PRO A 53 -2.90 -1.38 17.02
C PRO A 53 -3.80 -0.46 16.21
N LEU A 54 -4.55 0.44 16.85
CA LEU A 54 -5.56 1.29 16.20
C LEU A 54 -5.07 2.72 15.96
N ARG A 55 -3.98 3.13 16.62
CA ARG A 55 -3.42 4.49 16.50
C ARG A 55 -1.92 4.44 16.30
N PRO A 56 -1.31 5.43 15.61
CA PRO A 56 0.13 5.60 15.60
C PRO A 56 0.66 5.74 17.03
N ASP A 57 1.33 4.71 17.52
CA ASP A 57 1.75 4.59 18.94
C ASP A 57 3.14 5.20 19.22
N GLY A 58 3.87 5.62 18.19
CA GLY A 58 5.21 6.19 18.32
C GLY A 58 6.30 5.17 18.67
N LEU A 59 5.98 3.88 18.75
CA LEU A 59 6.96 2.82 18.96
C LEU A 59 7.82 2.65 17.71
N ALA A 60 8.88 3.46 17.61
CA ALA A 60 9.78 3.51 16.47
C ALA A 60 11.06 2.72 16.73
N THR A 61 11.64 2.10 15.69
CA THR A 61 12.97 1.50 15.79
C THR A 61 14.05 2.58 15.82
N ARG A 62 15.15 2.32 16.56
CA ARG A 62 16.31 3.21 16.64
C ARG A 62 17.53 2.56 15.99
N GLY A 63 18.27 3.33 15.19
CA GLY A 63 19.54 2.88 14.59
C GLY A 63 19.39 1.96 13.38
N LEU A 64 18.18 1.76 12.83
CA LEU A 64 17.94 1.01 11.61
C LEU A 64 17.66 1.93 10.41
N SER A 65 18.06 1.48 9.24
CA SER A 65 17.70 2.12 7.96
C SER A 65 17.16 1.06 6.99
N PRO A 66 15.91 1.17 6.55
CA PRO A 66 14.90 2.17 6.96
C PRO A 66 14.42 1.96 8.39
N ALA A 67 14.06 3.05 9.06
CA ALA A 67 13.44 2.99 10.37
C ALA A 67 11.94 2.67 10.28
N LYS A 68 11.44 1.90 11.26
CA LYS A 68 9.99 1.73 11.46
C LYS A 68 9.51 2.83 12.40
N SER A 69 8.49 3.57 12.02
CA SER A 69 8.01 4.75 12.77
C SER A 69 7.03 4.46 13.88
N HIS A 70 6.28 3.37 13.78
CA HIS A 70 5.25 2.96 14.75
C HIS A 70 5.21 1.44 14.85
N TRP A 71 4.60 0.94 15.91
CA TRP A 71 4.32 -0.50 16.10
C TRP A 71 5.57 -1.38 16.05
N ALA A 72 6.73 -0.85 16.44
CA ALA A 72 7.96 -1.61 16.54
C ALA A 72 7.92 -2.47 17.81
N ARG A 73 7.65 -3.75 17.63
CA ARG A 73 7.64 -4.75 18.69
C ARG A 73 8.64 -5.86 18.38
N PRO A 74 9.41 -6.29 19.37
CA PRO A 74 10.36 -7.38 19.17
C PRO A 74 9.63 -8.70 18.90
N LEU A 75 10.21 -9.50 18.03
CA LEU A 75 9.74 -10.84 17.65
C LEU A 75 10.38 -11.86 18.59
N LEU A 76 9.72 -12.21 19.70
CA LEU A 76 10.30 -13.02 20.78
C LEU A 76 9.61 -14.36 21.00
N ARG A 77 8.42 -14.55 20.49
CA ARG A 77 7.60 -15.73 20.81
C ARG A 77 7.23 -16.53 19.56
N PRO A 78 7.60 -17.80 19.48
CA PRO A 78 7.14 -18.70 18.44
C PRO A 78 5.62 -18.98 18.58
N PRO A 79 4.98 -19.53 17.54
CA PRO A 79 5.59 -19.82 16.23
C PRO A 79 5.84 -18.55 15.44
N PHE A 80 6.99 -18.49 14.75
CA PHE A 80 7.32 -17.41 13.81
C PHE A 80 6.73 -17.71 12.44
N ARG A 81 6.23 -16.66 11.77
CA ARG A 81 5.55 -16.81 10.46
C ARG A 81 6.13 -15.87 9.43
N ALA A 82 6.34 -16.38 8.23
CA ALA A 82 6.80 -15.63 7.08
C ALA A 82 5.88 -15.83 5.87
N TRP A 83 5.37 -14.74 5.31
CA TRP A 83 4.55 -14.77 4.10
C TRP A 83 5.40 -14.42 2.88
N PRO A 84 5.32 -15.21 1.79
CA PRO A 84 5.95 -14.84 0.54
C PRO A 84 5.28 -13.59 -0.03
N MET A 85 6.10 -12.62 -0.45
CA MET A 85 5.66 -11.35 -1.00
C MET A 85 6.22 -11.15 -2.39
N ILE A 86 5.43 -10.52 -3.26
CA ILE A 86 5.87 -10.09 -4.59
C ILE A 86 5.60 -8.60 -4.75
N CYS A 87 6.38 -7.95 -5.63
CA CYS A 87 6.07 -6.61 -6.05
C CYS A 87 4.81 -6.60 -6.91
N SER A 88 3.92 -5.65 -6.67
CA SER A 88 2.68 -5.48 -7.42
C SER A 88 2.36 -4.00 -7.59
N ASN A 89 1.89 -3.63 -8.78
CA ASN A 89 1.33 -2.31 -9.04
C ASN A 89 -0.16 -2.31 -8.68
N CYS A 90 -0.52 -1.56 -7.65
CA CYS A 90 -1.92 -1.34 -7.27
C CYS A 90 -2.43 0.02 -7.74
N PHE A 91 -1.55 1.02 -7.80
CA PHE A 91 -1.87 2.41 -8.13
C PHE A 91 -0.77 3.03 -8.97
N THR A 92 -1.16 3.98 -9.84
CA THR A 92 -0.24 4.80 -10.59
C THR A 92 -0.28 6.24 -10.10
N PHE A 93 0.88 6.90 -10.13
CA PHE A 93 0.98 8.34 -9.91
C PHE A 93 1.13 9.05 -11.24
N GLY A 94 0.49 10.22 -11.37
CA GLY A 94 0.35 10.88 -12.66
C GLY A 94 -0.75 10.23 -13.52
N GLY A 95 -0.83 10.61 -14.79
CA GLY A 95 -1.84 10.17 -15.73
C GLY A 95 -2.33 11.32 -16.60
N LEU A 96 -3.47 11.14 -17.27
CA LEU A 96 -4.04 12.15 -18.13
C LEU A 96 -4.53 13.36 -17.31
N LYS A 97 -4.19 14.56 -17.79
CA LYS A 97 -4.73 15.80 -17.24
C LYS A 97 -6.20 15.93 -17.66
N ILE A 98 -7.05 16.24 -16.71
CA ILE A 98 -8.49 16.42 -16.94
C ILE A 98 -8.98 17.74 -16.35
N ASP A 99 -10.09 18.24 -16.88
CA ASP A 99 -10.85 19.35 -16.29
C ASP A 99 -11.92 18.86 -15.29
N ASN A 100 -12.72 19.80 -14.79
CA ASN A 100 -13.80 19.51 -13.82
C ASN A 100 -14.98 18.70 -14.40
N GLN A 101 -15.02 18.47 -15.70
CA GLN A 101 -15.97 17.61 -16.38
C GLN A 101 -15.37 16.27 -16.79
N ALA A 102 -14.14 15.98 -16.31
CA ALA A 102 -13.35 14.79 -16.66
C ALA A 102 -12.97 14.71 -18.15
N ARG A 103 -12.97 15.84 -18.90
CA ARG A 103 -12.50 15.92 -20.27
C ARG A 103 -10.98 15.98 -20.28
N VAL A 104 -10.36 15.25 -21.19
CA VAL A 104 -8.89 15.23 -21.33
C VAL A 104 -8.39 16.56 -21.89
N ILE A 105 -7.32 17.07 -21.32
CA ILE A 105 -6.63 18.29 -21.72
C ILE A 105 -5.31 17.90 -22.42
N ASN A 106 -5.06 18.46 -23.60
CA ASN A 106 -3.83 18.24 -24.37
C ASN A 106 -2.63 19.01 -23.76
N THR A 107 -1.47 18.92 -24.40
CA THR A 107 -0.23 19.60 -23.96
C THR A 107 -0.27 21.11 -24.11
N GLU A 108 -1.08 21.62 -25.00
CA GLU A 108 -1.31 23.05 -25.25
C GLU A 108 -2.27 23.67 -24.22
N GLY A 109 -2.98 22.84 -23.46
CA GLY A 109 -3.94 23.28 -22.46
C GLY A 109 -5.39 23.25 -22.92
N ASP A 110 -5.66 22.75 -24.12
CA ASP A 110 -6.99 22.70 -24.73
C ASP A 110 -7.70 21.37 -24.38
N VAL A 111 -9.01 21.43 -24.27
CA VAL A 111 -9.84 20.26 -24.10
C VAL A 111 -9.90 19.48 -25.44
N MET A 112 -9.60 18.19 -25.35
CA MET A 112 -9.76 17.24 -26.46
C MET A 112 -11.25 16.88 -26.64
N PRO A 113 -11.92 17.30 -27.71
CA PRO A 113 -13.35 17.04 -27.85
C PRO A 113 -13.70 15.56 -27.92
N GLY A 114 -14.67 15.12 -27.10
CA GLY A 114 -15.13 13.73 -27.08
C GLY A 114 -14.26 12.76 -26.32
N LEU A 115 -13.12 13.20 -25.75
CA LEU A 115 -12.23 12.36 -24.98
C LEU A 115 -12.35 12.64 -23.48
N TYR A 116 -12.58 11.59 -22.69
CA TYR A 116 -12.74 11.65 -21.24
C TYR A 116 -11.79 10.67 -20.58
N ALA A 117 -11.38 10.98 -19.34
CA ALA A 117 -10.62 10.05 -18.51
C ALA A 117 -11.19 9.99 -17.09
N ALA A 118 -11.37 8.77 -16.59
CA ALA A 118 -11.93 8.54 -15.27
C ALA A 118 -11.15 7.46 -14.49
N GLY A 119 -11.17 7.54 -13.18
CA GLY A 119 -10.51 6.58 -12.32
C GLY A 119 -8.98 6.69 -12.37
N GLU A 120 -8.31 5.54 -12.40
CA GLU A 120 -6.86 5.46 -12.27
C GLU A 120 -6.08 6.16 -13.40
N VAL A 121 -6.62 6.21 -14.61
CA VAL A 121 -5.99 6.87 -15.76
C VAL A 121 -5.95 8.40 -15.63
N ALA A 122 -6.79 8.99 -14.78
CA ALA A 122 -6.78 10.43 -14.50
C ALA A 122 -5.70 10.77 -13.46
N GLY A 123 -4.74 11.62 -13.81
CA GLY A 123 -3.57 11.94 -13.01
C GLY A 123 -3.82 12.93 -11.89
N LEU A 124 -4.48 12.51 -10.81
CA LEU A 124 -4.78 13.36 -9.65
C LEU A 124 -3.77 13.23 -8.50
N TYR A 125 -2.98 12.16 -8.46
CA TYR A 125 -1.99 11.92 -7.40
C TYR A 125 -0.56 12.00 -7.93
N TYR A 126 0.35 12.61 -7.17
CA TYR A 126 1.72 12.83 -7.62
C TYR A 126 2.79 12.29 -6.66
N ARG A 127 2.58 12.36 -5.35
CA ARG A 127 3.59 11.98 -4.34
C ARG A 127 3.10 10.93 -3.36
N THR A 128 1.86 11.02 -2.96
CA THR A 128 1.28 10.19 -1.89
C THR A 128 -0.11 9.76 -2.28
N TYR A 129 -0.39 8.48 -2.11
CA TYR A 129 -1.73 7.96 -2.23
C TYR A 129 -2.49 8.23 -0.93
N THR A 130 -3.58 8.97 -1.03
CA THR A 130 -4.52 9.16 0.08
C THR A 130 -5.46 7.96 0.14
N GLY A 131 -5.31 7.13 1.17
CA GLY A 131 -6.01 5.86 1.30
C GLY A 131 -7.50 5.92 0.98
N ALA A 132 -8.02 4.90 0.33
CA ALA A 132 -9.41 4.69 -0.08
C ALA A 132 -9.99 5.72 -1.08
N THR A 133 -9.20 6.63 -1.64
CA THR A 133 -9.70 7.68 -2.54
C THR A 133 -9.77 7.25 -4.01
N SER A 134 -9.10 6.16 -4.43
CA SER A 134 -9.12 5.71 -5.83
C SER A 134 -10.51 5.28 -6.30
N VAL A 135 -11.28 4.61 -5.45
CA VAL A 135 -12.67 4.20 -5.74
C VAL A 135 -13.56 5.45 -5.91
N MET A 136 -13.43 6.40 -5.00
CA MET A 136 -14.18 7.67 -5.07
C MET A 136 -13.80 8.48 -6.31
N ARG A 137 -12.51 8.54 -6.65
CA ARG A 137 -12.04 9.16 -7.89
C ARG A 137 -12.73 8.56 -9.11
N GLY A 138 -12.77 7.22 -9.21
CA GLY A 138 -13.45 6.51 -10.29
C GLY A 138 -14.94 6.84 -10.38
N ALA A 139 -15.64 6.80 -9.25
CA ALA A 139 -17.06 7.10 -9.17
C ALA A 139 -17.38 8.55 -9.56
N VAL A 140 -16.64 9.52 -9.04
CA VAL A 140 -16.87 10.95 -9.30
C VAL A 140 -16.52 11.29 -10.74
N THR A 141 -15.31 10.96 -11.20
CA THR A 141 -14.88 11.33 -12.57
C THR A 141 -15.68 10.57 -13.64
N GLY A 142 -16.05 9.31 -13.41
CA GLY A 142 -16.92 8.55 -14.31
C GLY A 142 -18.30 9.15 -14.43
N ARG A 143 -18.92 9.59 -13.33
CA ARG A 143 -20.20 10.29 -13.34
C ARG A 143 -20.12 11.62 -14.10
N LEU A 144 -19.08 12.41 -13.87
CA LEU A 144 -18.88 13.70 -14.56
C LEU A 144 -18.69 13.50 -16.04
N ALA A 145 -17.82 12.56 -16.45
CA ALA A 145 -17.59 12.21 -17.85
C ALA A 145 -18.88 11.78 -18.55
N GLY A 146 -19.63 10.85 -17.95
CA GLY A 146 -20.88 10.36 -18.50
C GLY A 146 -21.95 11.44 -18.64
N ALA A 147 -22.08 12.33 -17.65
CA ALA A 147 -23.03 13.44 -17.69
C ALA A 147 -22.67 14.47 -18.77
N ASP A 148 -21.39 14.79 -18.96
CA ASP A 148 -20.96 15.73 -20.00
C ASP A 148 -21.11 15.12 -21.41
N ALA A 149 -20.71 13.86 -21.58
CA ALA A 149 -20.87 13.14 -22.84
C ALA A 149 -22.34 13.05 -23.30
N ALA A 150 -23.26 12.77 -22.38
CA ALA A 150 -24.69 12.72 -22.68
C ALA A 150 -25.26 14.09 -23.14
N ARG A 151 -24.83 15.19 -22.49
CA ARG A 151 -25.24 16.54 -22.90
C ARG A 151 -24.76 16.90 -24.30
N ARG A 152 -23.50 16.57 -24.63
CA ARG A 152 -22.93 16.85 -25.95
C ARG A 152 -23.63 16.13 -27.08
N ARG A 153 -24.09 14.90 -26.86
CA ARG A 153 -24.86 14.14 -27.85
C ARG A 153 -26.17 14.82 -28.22
N ASN A 154 -26.80 15.53 -27.28
CA ASN A 154 -28.08 16.19 -27.46
C ASN A 154 -27.97 17.58 -28.12
N THR A 155 -26.73 18.07 -28.31
CA THR A 155 -26.44 19.40 -28.93
C THR A 155 -25.78 19.29 -30.28
N ALA A 156 -25.45 18.09 -30.75
CA ALA A 156 -24.92 17.78 -32.06
C ALA A 156 -26.02 17.23 -32.97
#